data_22aa9fc3cbe1f0d63b11aaae70eef647
#
_entry.id   22aa9fc3cbe1f0d63b11aaae70eef647
#
_cell.length_a   1.000
_cell.length_b   1.000
_cell.length_c   1.000
_cell.angle_alpha   90.00
_cell.angle_beta   90.00
_cell.angle_gamma   90.00
#
_symmetry.space_group_name_H-M   'P 1'
#
loop_
_entity.id
_entity.type
_entity.pdbx_description
1 polymer ?
#
loop_
_entity_poly.entity_id
_entity_poly.type
_entity_poly.pdbx_seq_one_letter_code
_entity_poly.pdbx_strand_id
1 'polypeptide(L)'
;MGDIFGIDVSSYQGTINWKKVKQTDVKFAILKVIRKNLNPDKQFENNWRGCTDNGIEIQGVYNYSYATSVTKAVSDANKVLKILNGRQTMVWLDVEDNCQKGLKKRLIDIIMAMVM
;
A
#
# COMPACT_ATOMS: atom_id res chain seq x y z
N MET A 1 -15.91 1.97 25.40
CA MET A 1 -14.76 1.61 24.61
C MET A 1 -14.62 2.54 23.43
N GLY A 2 -13.48 3.15 23.25
CA GLY A 2 -13.27 4.10 22.17
C GLY A 2 -13.04 3.41 20.82
N ASP A 3 -13.24 4.17 19.76
CA ASP A 3 -12.93 3.70 18.41
C ASP A 3 -11.42 3.57 18.23
N ILE A 4 -11.02 2.67 17.31
CA ILE A 4 -9.62 2.54 16.90
C ILE A 4 -9.42 3.33 15.63
N PHE A 5 -8.49 4.29 15.66
CA PHE A 5 -8.21 5.15 14.52
C PHE A 5 -6.93 4.71 13.82
N GLY A 6 -6.99 4.72 12.50
CA GLY A 6 -5.85 4.44 11.65
C GLY A 6 -5.76 5.43 10.51
N ILE A 7 -4.61 5.43 9.84
CA ILE A 7 -4.36 6.28 8.67
C ILE A 7 -3.74 5.45 7.55
N ASP A 8 -4.03 5.85 6.32
CA ASP A 8 -3.26 5.38 5.15
C ASP A 8 -2.39 6.53 4.66
N VAL A 9 -1.17 6.23 4.31
CA VAL A 9 -0.19 7.26 3.96
C VAL A 9 0.68 6.85 2.78
N SER A 10 1.19 7.86 2.09
CA SER A 10 2.10 7.71 0.96
C SER A 10 3.09 8.88 0.94
N SER A 11 3.91 8.94 -0.11
CA SER A 11 4.77 10.11 -0.34
C SER A 11 3.97 11.39 -0.56
N TYR A 12 2.67 11.29 -0.84
CA TYR A 12 1.79 12.44 -0.99
C TYR A 12 1.79 13.32 0.27
N GLN A 13 1.85 12.70 1.46
CA GLN A 13 1.90 13.40 2.73
C GLN A 13 3.31 13.92 3.05
N GLY A 14 4.29 13.64 2.21
CA GLY A 14 5.69 14.02 2.48
C GLY A 14 6.29 13.24 3.62
N THR A 15 7.31 13.81 4.25
CA THR A 15 7.96 13.18 5.40
C THR A 15 7.11 13.35 6.65
N ILE A 16 6.71 12.23 7.24
CA ILE A 16 5.83 12.22 8.41
C ILE A 16 6.66 12.15 9.69
N ASN A 17 6.31 12.98 10.67
CA ASN A 17 6.89 12.87 12.00
C ASN A 17 6.11 11.84 12.82
N TRP A 18 6.54 10.59 12.74
CA TRP A 18 5.84 9.47 13.38
C TRP A 18 5.85 9.55 14.90
N LYS A 19 6.84 10.22 15.48
CA LYS A 19 6.86 10.45 16.92
C LYS A 19 5.68 11.31 17.35
N LYS A 20 5.33 12.33 16.55
CA LYS A 20 4.14 13.15 16.81
C LYS A 20 2.85 12.36 16.57
N VAL A 21 2.83 11.52 15.54
CA VAL A 21 1.66 10.67 15.26
C VAL A 21 1.38 9.76 16.46
N LYS A 22 2.41 9.22 17.08
CA LYS A 22 2.27 8.36 18.27
C LYS A 22 1.57 9.07 19.43
N GLN A 23 1.69 10.38 19.50
CA GLN A 23 1.05 11.18 20.55
C GLN A 23 -0.45 11.41 20.32
N THR A 24 -0.96 11.02 19.15
CA THR A 24 -2.38 11.14 18.79
C THR A 24 -3.11 9.82 19.07
N ASP A 25 -4.39 9.77 18.70
CA ASP A 25 -5.21 8.56 18.84
C ASP A 25 -4.96 7.53 17.73
N VAL A 26 -4.07 7.81 16.79
CA VAL A 26 -3.74 6.89 15.69
C VAL A 26 -3.05 5.65 16.24
N LYS A 27 -3.60 4.47 15.98
CA LYS A 27 -3.10 3.19 16.49
C LYS A 27 -2.48 2.33 15.40
N PHE A 28 -2.87 2.53 14.13
CA PHE A 28 -2.33 1.73 13.03
C PHE A 28 -2.18 2.57 11.78
N ALA A 29 -1.38 2.04 10.85
CA ALA A 29 -1.18 2.65 9.55
C ALA A 29 -1.21 1.60 8.43
N ILE A 30 -1.64 2.02 7.25
CA ILE A 30 -1.52 1.25 6.02
C ILE A 30 -0.66 2.09 5.08
N LEU A 31 0.41 1.50 4.54
CA LEU A 31 1.45 2.26 3.86
C LEU A 31 1.44 1.97 2.37
N LYS A 32 1.44 3.02 1.55
CA LYS A 32 1.63 2.83 0.11
C LYS A 32 3.01 2.24 -0.14
N VAL A 33 3.07 1.17 -0.93
CA VAL A 33 4.31 0.43 -1.15
C VAL A 33 4.93 0.73 -2.52
N ILE A 34 4.11 1.01 -3.54
CA ILE A 34 4.59 1.06 -4.92
C ILE A 34 3.94 2.22 -5.68
N ARG A 35 4.74 2.85 -6.56
CA ARG A 35 4.28 3.92 -7.45
C ARG A 35 3.83 3.35 -8.80
N LYS A 36 3.17 4.20 -9.61
CA LYS A 36 2.72 3.84 -10.96
C LYS A 36 3.85 3.29 -11.84
N ASN A 37 5.07 3.81 -11.68
CA ASN A 37 6.25 3.39 -12.45
C ASN A 37 6.92 2.13 -11.90
N LEU A 38 6.28 1.44 -10.96
CA LEU A 38 6.74 0.22 -10.30
C LEU A 38 7.98 0.40 -9.41
N ASN A 39 8.37 1.63 -9.13
CA ASN A 39 9.36 1.92 -8.11
C ASN A 39 8.69 2.00 -6.73
N PRO A 40 9.43 1.79 -5.64
CA PRO A 40 8.86 1.94 -4.30
C PRO A 40 8.30 3.34 -4.11
N ASP A 41 7.23 3.47 -3.33
CA ASP A 41 6.79 4.77 -2.86
C ASP A 41 7.96 5.45 -2.12
N LYS A 42 8.18 6.73 -2.39
CA LYS A 42 9.39 7.43 -1.90
C LYS A 42 9.50 7.44 -0.38
N GLN A 43 8.37 7.37 0.32
CA GLN A 43 8.34 7.40 1.77
C GLN A 43 8.08 6.02 2.38
N PHE A 44 8.01 4.98 1.58
CA PHE A 44 7.65 3.66 2.08
C PHE A 44 8.60 3.19 3.20
N GLU A 45 9.91 3.20 2.95
CA GLU A 45 10.87 2.76 3.96
C GLU A 45 10.88 3.66 5.19
N ASN A 46 10.77 4.97 5.01
CA ASN A 46 10.68 5.91 6.12
C ASN A 46 9.42 5.70 6.94
N ASN A 47 8.28 5.44 6.28
CA ASN A 47 7.01 5.20 6.96
C ASN A 47 7.04 3.85 7.69
N TRP A 48 7.59 2.82 7.07
CA TRP A 48 7.74 1.52 7.73
C TRP A 48 8.57 1.64 9.00
N ARG A 49 9.73 2.27 8.90
CA ARG A 49 10.62 2.47 10.04
C ARG A 49 9.98 3.36 11.11
N GLY A 50 9.34 4.45 10.69
CA GLY A 50 8.69 5.37 11.63
C GLY A 50 7.61 4.69 12.43
N CYS A 51 6.79 3.84 11.80
CA CYS A 51 5.76 3.08 12.50
C CYS A 51 6.38 2.10 13.49
N THR A 52 7.37 1.31 13.06
CA THR A 52 7.99 0.30 13.91
C THR A 52 8.73 0.93 15.08
N ASP A 53 9.45 2.02 14.86
CA ASP A 53 10.20 2.70 15.91
C ASP A 53 9.30 3.39 16.95
N ASN A 54 8.07 3.73 16.55
CA ASN A 54 7.13 4.43 17.43
C ASN A 54 5.97 3.56 17.91
N GLY A 55 6.01 2.26 17.65
CA GLY A 55 4.99 1.33 18.15
C GLY A 55 3.63 1.51 17.52
N ILE A 56 3.58 2.04 16.30
CA ILE A 56 2.33 2.13 15.51
C ILE A 56 2.23 0.86 14.68
N GLU A 57 1.13 0.13 14.85
CA GLU A 57 0.92 -1.12 14.13
C GLU A 57 0.80 -0.88 12.64
N ILE A 58 1.57 -1.61 11.83
CA ILE A 58 1.39 -1.62 10.38
C ILE A 58 0.41 -2.73 10.05
N GLN A 59 -0.82 -2.36 9.70
CA GLN A 59 -1.86 -3.33 9.36
C GLN A 59 -1.80 -3.78 7.91
N GLY A 60 -0.92 -3.23 7.13
CA GLY A 60 -0.70 -3.65 5.77
C GLY A 60 -0.06 -2.58 4.93
N VAL A 61 0.18 -2.95 3.69
CA VAL A 61 0.64 -2.04 2.65
C VAL A 61 -0.41 -2.02 1.54
N TYR A 62 -0.44 -0.98 0.72
CA TYR A 62 -1.40 -0.95 -0.37
C TYR A 62 -0.74 -0.63 -1.70
N ASN A 63 -1.33 -1.24 -2.74
CA ASN A 63 -1.00 -1.01 -4.13
C ASN A 63 -2.19 -0.31 -4.79
N TYR A 64 -2.04 0.96 -5.16
CA TYR A 64 -3.03 1.64 -5.99
C TYR A 64 -2.84 1.12 -7.41
N SER A 65 -3.80 0.32 -7.88
CA SER A 65 -3.65 -0.42 -9.13
C SER A 65 -3.87 0.45 -10.35
N TYR A 66 -2.92 0.38 -11.29
CA TYR A 66 -3.05 0.94 -12.63
C TYR A 66 -3.09 -0.17 -13.68
N ALA A 67 -3.22 -1.42 -13.26
CA ALA A 67 -3.13 -2.56 -14.16
C ALA A 67 -4.32 -2.62 -15.12
N THR A 68 -4.04 -2.72 -16.42
CA THR A 68 -5.04 -2.85 -17.48
C THR A 68 -4.92 -4.19 -18.20
N SER A 69 -4.05 -5.08 -17.73
CA SER A 69 -3.85 -6.43 -18.26
C SER A 69 -3.40 -7.38 -17.16
N VAL A 70 -3.56 -8.67 -17.41
CA VAL A 70 -3.07 -9.71 -16.48
C VAL A 70 -1.55 -9.66 -16.36
N THR A 71 -0.84 -9.47 -17.47
CA THR A 71 0.63 -9.36 -17.48
C THR A 71 1.09 -8.20 -16.57
N LYS A 72 0.44 -7.06 -16.68
CA LYS A 72 0.77 -5.88 -15.86
C LYS A 72 0.49 -6.16 -14.38
N ALA A 73 -0.62 -6.84 -14.08
CA ALA A 73 -0.99 -7.19 -12.71
C ALA A 73 0.05 -8.10 -12.06
N VAL A 74 0.51 -9.12 -12.79
CA VAL A 74 1.55 -10.04 -12.30
C VAL A 74 2.85 -9.29 -12.07
N SER A 75 3.22 -8.40 -12.97
CA SER A 75 4.42 -7.56 -12.82
C SER A 75 4.32 -6.69 -11.57
N ASP A 76 3.19 -6.06 -11.33
CA ASP A 76 2.95 -5.22 -10.15
C ASP A 76 3.08 -6.04 -8.86
N ALA A 77 2.46 -7.21 -8.82
CA ALA A 77 2.51 -8.10 -7.65
C ALA A 77 3.95 -8.54 -7.34
N ASN A 78 4.70 -8.92 -8.37
CA ASN A 78 6.09 -9.33 -8.18
C ASN A 78 6.96 -8.18 -7.67
N LYS A 79 6.72 -6.96 -8.13
CA LYS A 79 7.45 -5.78 -7.65
C LYS A 79 7.12 -5.48 -6.20
N VAL A 80 5.85 -5.59 -5.80
CA VAL A 80 5.46 -5.39 -4.40
C VAL A 80 6.18 -6.40 -3.51
N LEU A 81 6.20 -7.67 -3.89
CA LEU A 81 6.91 -8.70 -3.13
C LEU A 81 8.40 -8.40 -3.01
N LYS A 82 9.01 -7.91 -4.06
CA LYS A 82 10.43 -7.54 -4.07
C LYS A 82 10.71 -6.37 -3.12
N ILE A 83 9.84 -5.36 -3.13
CA ILE A 83 9.97 -4.20 -2.24
C ILE A 83 9.82 -4.64 -0.78
N LEU A 84 8.87 -5.53 -0.49
CA LEU A 84 8.67 -6.05 0.86
C LEU A 84 9.86 -6.83 1.37
N ASN A 85 10.62 -7.46 0.49
CA ASN A 85 11.87 -8.13 0.81
C ASN A 85 11.75 -9.06 2.02
N GLY A 86 10.76 -9.96 1.98
CA GLY A 86 10.52 -10.95 3.04
C GLY A 86 9.69 -10.45 4.22
N ARG A 87 9.37 -9.16 4.28
CA ARG A 87 8.48 -8.64 5.33
C ARG A 87 7.07 -9.20 5.13
N GLN A 88 6.52 -9.77 6.18
CA GLN A 88 5.18 -10.35 6.13
C GLN A 88 4.17 -9.31 6.57
N THR A 89 3.24 -8.98 5.68
CA THR A 89 2.20 -8.01 5.95
C THR A 89 1.04 -8.25 4.99
N MET A 90 -0.14 -7.74 5.34
CA MET A 90 -1.28 -7.77 4.43
C MET A 90 -1.04 -6.80 3.29
N VAL A 91 -1.42 -7.21 2.08
CA VAL A 91 -1.36 -6.33 0.90
C VAL A 91 -2.78 -6.01 0.47
N TRP A 92 -3.13 -4.73 0.54
CA TRP A 92 -4.42 -4.24 0.09
C TRP A 92 -4.32 -3.83 -1.38
N LEU A 93 -5.31 -4.22 -2.17
CA LEU A 93 -5.41 -3.81 -3.57
C LEU A 93 -6.47 -2.73 -3.70
N ASP A 94 -6.05 -1.53 -4.12
CA ASP A 94 -6.95 -0.42 -4.38
C ASP A 94 -7.21 -0.33 -5.89
N VAL A 95 -8.44 -0.62 -6.31
CA VAL A 95 -8.84 -0.70 -7.71
C VAL A 95 -9.87 0.39 -7.99
N GLU A 96 -9.41 1.59 -8.29
CA GLU A 96 -10.31 2.73 -8.49
C GLU A 96 -9.86 3.69 -9.60
N ASP A 97 -8.73 3.42 -10.25
CA ASP A 97 -8.21 4.34 -11.24
C ASP A 97 -9.04 4.36 -12.53
N ASN A 98 -9.09 5.53 -13.17
CA ASN A 98 -9.85 5.72 -14.40
C ASN A 98 -9.39 4.81 -15.55
N CYS A 99 -8.11 4.42 -15.58
CA CYS A 99 -7.59 3.51 -16.61
C CYS A 99 -8.25 2.13 -16.57
N GLN A 100 -8.88 1.77 -15.46
CA GLN A 100 -9.52 0.47 -15.27
C GLN A 100 -11.02 0.50 -15.53
N LYS A 101 -11.60 1.68 -15.74
CA LYS A 101 -13.02 1.79 -16.08
C LYS A 101 -13.29 1.16 -17.44
N GLY A 102 -14.36 0.38 -17.51
CA GLY A 102 -14.77 -0.27 -18.75
C GLY A 102 -14.06 -1.58 -19.08
N LEU A 103 -13.14 -2.05 -18.23
CA LEU A 103 -12.46 -3.33 -18.45
C LEU A 103 -13.36 -4.54 -18.17
N LYS A 104 -14.45 -4.34 -17.43
CA LYS A 104 -15.46 -5.37 -17.18
C LYS A 104 -14.83 -6.71 -16.68
N LYS A 105 -15.09 -7.80 -17.41
CA LYS A 105 -14.59 -9.13 -17.08
C LYS A 105 -13.06 -9.18 -17.00
N ARG A 106 -12.37 -8.43 -17.85
CA ARG A 106 -10.91 -8.37 -17.82
C ARG A 106 -10.38 -7.84 -16.50
N LEU A 107 -11.08 -6.89 -15.88
CA LEU A 107 -10.70 -6.35 -14.58
C LEU A 107 -10.73 -7.43 -13.50
N ILE A 108 -11.71 -8.33 -13.54
CA ILE A 108 -11.76 -9.46 -12.61
C ILE A 108 -10.53 -10.35 -12.78
N ASP A 109 -10.14 -10.66 -14.00
CA ASP A 109 -8.95 -11.47 -14.27
C ASP A 109 -7.68 -10.79 -13.75
N ILE A 110 -7.58 -9.47 -13.91
CA ILE A 110 -6.45 -8.68 -13.42
C ILE A 110 -6.36 -8.74 -11.90
N ILE A 111 -7.49 -8.54 -11.22
CA ILE A 111 -7.54 -8.59 -9.76
C ILE A 111 -7.14 -9.98 -9.26
N MET A 112 -7.69 -11.03 -9.87
CA MET A 112 -7.37 -12.41 -9.49
C MET A 112 -5.88 -12.71 -9.68
N ALA A 113 -5.27 -12.20 -10.73
CA ALA A 113 -3.83 -12.39 -10.96
C ALA A 113 -2.98 -11.74 -9.87
N MET A 114 -3.44 -10.62 -9.28
CA MET A 114 -2.70 -9.94 -8.21
C MET A 114 -2.81 -10.67 -6.86
N VAL A 115 -3.91 -11.36 -6.60
CA VAL A 115 -4.16 -11.98 -5.30
C VAL A 115 -3.81 -13.45 -5.26
N MET A 116 -3.48 -14.03 -6.38
CA MET A 116 -3.07 -15.42 -6.50
C MET A 116 -1.55 -15.56 -6.57
#